data_5ab0495e7ec8d21eed637b082a34a6ef
#
_entry.id   5ab0495e7ec8d21eed637b082a34a6ef
#
_cell.length_a   1.000
_cell.length_b   1.000
_cell.length_c   1.000
_cell.angle_alpha   90.00
_cell.angle_beta   90.00
_cell.angle_gamma   90.00
#
_symmetry.space_group_name_H-M   'P 1'
#
loop_
_entity.id
_entity.type
_entity.pdbx_description
1 polymer ?
#
loop_
_entity_poly.entity_id
_entity_poly.type
_entity_poly.pdbx_seq_one_letter_code
_entity_poly.pdbx_strand_id
1 'polypeptide(L)' 'MTEERISDDRREAFYERAAIVEEGCQVSRADAERMAAEQLDMTDDEIEFLQGSK' A
#
# COMPACT_ATOMS: atom_id res chain seq x y z
N MET A 1 4.82 2.86 23.83
CA MET A 1 3.79 3.04 23.00
C MET A 1 4.20 3.21 21.58
N THR A 2 3.58 2.55 20.72
CA THR A 2 3.95 2.60 19.35
C THR A 2 3.14 3.60 18.64
N GLU A 3 3.79 4.33 17.75
CA GLU A 3 3.11 5.26 16.98
C GLU A 3 2.85 4.68 15.66
N GLU A 4 1.61 4.57 15.26
CA GLU A 4 1.30 4.05 13.96
C GLU A 4 1.38 5.15 12.97
N ARG A 5 2.20 4.98 11.95
CA ARG A 5 2.28 5.97 10.89
C ARG A 5 1.04 5.92 10.04
N ILE A 6 0.41 4.75 9.94
CA ILE A 6 -0.74 4.60 9.07
C ILE A 6 -1.83 3.92 9.86
N SER A 7 -3.04 4.46 9.79
CA SER A 7 -4.16 3.88 10.51
C SER A 7 -4.51 2.53 9.92
N ASP A 8 -5.23 1.74 10.70
CA ASP A 8 -5.65 0.42 10.25
C ASP A 8 -6.53 0.52 9.02
N ASP A 9 -7.45 1.49 9.03
CA ASP A 9 -8.34 1.67 7.91
C ASP A 9 -7.56 1.96 6.64
N ARG A 10 -6.57 2.83 6.76
CA ARG A 10 -5.81 3.19 5.59
C ARG A 10 -4.97 2.02 5.09
N ARG A 11 -4.42 1.24 6.02
CA ARG A 11 -3.64 0.08 5.64
C ARG A 11 -4.51 -0.95 4.95
N GLU A 12 -5.71 -1.15 5.47
CA GLU A 12 -6.63 -2.09 4.86
C GLU A 12 -7.01 -1.64 3.46
N ALA A 13 -7.27 -0.36 3.30
CA ALA A 13 -7.61 0.16 1.98
C ALA A 13 -6.47 -0.04 1.01
N PHE A 14 -5.24 0.13 1.50
CA PHE A 14 -4.07 -0.06 0.65
C PHE A 14 -3.98 -1.50 0.15
N TYR A 15 -4.12 -2.46 1.06
CA TYR A 15 -4.02 -3.85 0.67
C TYR A 15 -5.16 -4.26 -0.24
N GLU A 16 -6.35 -3.76 0.03
CA GLU A 16 -7.49 -4.07 -0.81
C GLU A 16 -7.28 -3.52 -2.21
N ARG A 17 -6.84 -2.29 -2.31
CA ARG A 17 -6.61 -1.69 -3.60
C ARG A 17 -5.50 -2.40 -4.35
N ALA A 18 -4.46 -2.80 -3.63
CA ALA A 18 -3.36 -3.52 -4.27
C ALA A 18 -3.85 -4.83 -4.85
N ALA A 19 -4.71 -5.53 -4.12
CA ALA A 19 -5.23 -6.79 -4.63
C ALA A 19 -6.05 -6.57 -5.89
N ILE A 20 -6.86 -5.53 -5.91
CA ILE A 20 -7.68 -5.23 -7.06
C ILE A 20 -6.79 -4.89 -8.26
N VAL A 21 -5.76 -4.10 -8.03
CA VAL A 21 -4.88 -3.72 -9.11
C VAL A 21 -4.12 -4.93 -9.63
N GLU A 22 -3.68 -5.77 -8.70
CA GLU A 22 -2.92 -6.95 -9.10
C GLU A 22 -3.74 -7.84 -10.04
N GLU A 23 -4.99 -8.04 -9.69
CA GLU A 23 -5.84 -8.88 -10.51
C GLU A 23 -6.26 -8.17 -11.80
N GLY A 24 -6.61 -6.91 -11.68
CA GLY A 24 -7.13 -6.20 -12.82
C GLY A 24 -6.09 -5.89 -13.86
N CYS A 25 -4.89 -5.54 -13.41
CA CYS A 25 -3.83 -5.15 -14.34
C CYS A 25 -2.82 -6.26 -14.58
N GLN A 26 -2.92 -7.34 -13.82
CA GLN A 26 -2.01 -8.46 -13.99
C GLN A 26 -0.57 -8.02 -13.85
N VAL A 27 -0.30 -7.28 -12.81
CA VAL A 27 1.06 -6.84 -12.52
C VAL A 27 1.53 -7.54 -11.27
N SER A 28 2.81 -7.44 -10.98
CA SER A 28 3.34 -8.06 -9.79
C SER A 28 2.78 -7.38 -8.55
N ARG A 29 2.90 -8.07 -7.42
CA ARG A 29 2.40 -7.51 -6.18
C ARG A 29 3.11 -6.20 -5.86
N ALA A 30 4.40 -6.13 -6.11
CA ALA A 30 5.14 -4.91 -5.83
C ALA A 30 4.62 -3.75 -6.66
N ASP A 31 4.38 -4.01 -7.94
CA ASP A 31 3.85 -2.97 -8.81
C ASP A 31 2.44 -2.58 -8.38
N ALA A 32 1.63 -3.57 -8.03
CA ALA A 32 0.26 -3.30 -7.59
C ALA A 32 0.25 -2.44 -6.35
N GLU A 33 1.15 -2.72 -5.43
CA GLU A 33 1.21 -1.95 -4.20
C GLU A 33 1.63 -0.51 -4.48
N ARG A 34 2.54 -0.33 -5.39
CA ARG A 34 2.95 1.01 -5.74
C ARG A 34 1.81 1.78 -6.39
N MET A 35 1.08 1.14 -7.29
CA MET A 35 -0.05 1.80 -7.92
C MET A 35 -1.14 2.11 -6.92
N ALA A 36 -1.39 1.19 -6.00
CA ALA A 36 -2.39 1.44 -4.97
C ALA A 36 -1.99 2.63 -4.11
N ALA A 37 -0.72 2.72 -3.78
CA ALA A 37 -0.25 3.83 -2.96
C ALA A 37 -0.44 5.14 -3.68
N GLU A 38 -0.21 5.14 -4.98
CA GLU A 38 -0.42 6.36 -5.75
C GLU A 38 -1.88 6.76 -5.75
N GLN A 39 -2.76 5.80 -5.90
CA GLN A 39 -4.18 6.09 -5.93
C GLN A 39 -4.67 6.61 -4.59
N LEU A 40 -4.01 6.22 -3.51
CA LEU A 40 -4.38 6.67 -2.18
C LEU A 40 -3.57 7.86 -1.72
N ASP A 41 -2.75 8.41 -2.61
CA ASP A 41 -1.95 9.60 -2.26
C ASP A 41 -1.02 9.34 -1.09
N MET A 42 -0.40 8.20 -1.08
CA MET A 42 0.51 7.86 0.00
C MET A 42 1.91 8.41 -0.29
N THR A 43 2.59 8.78 0.79
CA THR A 43 3.95 9.26 0.64
C THR A 43 4.92 8.10 0.54
N ASP A 44 6.15 8.40 0.15
CA ASP A 44 7.17 7.37 0.06
C ASP A 44 7.39 6.71 1.41
N ASP A 45 7.35 7.51 2.48
CA ASP A 45 7.52 6.95 3.81
C ASP A 45 6.46 5.92 4.12
N GLU A 46 5.22 6.23 3.78
CA GLU A 46 4.13 5.32 4.04
C GLU A 46 4.29 4.05 3.23
N ILE A 47 4.71 4.18 1.99
CA ILE A 47 4.90 3.02 1.14
C ILE A 47 5.97 2.11 1.73
N GLU A 48 7.08 2.71 2.14
CA GLU A 48 8.15 1.92 2.73
C GLU A 48 7.69 1.22 3.99
N PHE A 49 6.91 1.92 4.81
CA PHE A 49 6.43 1.34 6.05
C PHE A 49 5.56 0.12 5.77
N LEU A 50 4.68 0.23 4.78
CA LEU A 50 3.78 -0.87 4.46
C LEU A 50 4.49 -2.02 3.78
N GLN A 51 5.51 -1.75 3.01
CA GLN A 51 6.23 -2.81 2.33
C GLN A 51 7.25 -3.47 3.24
N GLY A 52 7.35 -3.02 4.46
CA GLY A 52 8.19 -3.67 5.43
C GLY A 52 9.66 -3.54 5.11
N SER A 53 10.04 -2.41 4.61
CA SER A 53 11.44 -2.25 4.27
C SER A 53 12.25 -2.28 5.55
N LYS A 54 13.42 -2.77 5.47
CA LYS A 54 14.19 -2.94 6.63
C LYS A 54 15.42 -2.32 6.62
#